data_3e76af6c76066bcf83f3509630c9b5ec
#
_entry.id   3e76af6c76066bcf83f3509630c9b5ec
#
_cell.length_a   1.000
_cell.length_b   1.000
_cell.length_c   1.000
_cell.angle_alpha   90.00
_cell.angle_beta   90.00
_cell.angle_gamma   90.00
#
_symmetry.space_group_name_H-M   'P 1'
#
loop_
_entity.id
_entity.type
_entity.pdbx_description
1 polymer ?
#
loop_
_entity_poly.entity_id
_entity_poly.type
_entity_poly.pdbx_seq_one_letter_code
_entity_poly.pdbx_strand_id
1 'polypeptide(L)'
;GSIFGSSSHRWPLPLMSPYLYMRFSSDSTFIARVLRRFTSKPVWMREVSPSLRAKVAQQTLREHGYLSAMVRSEILPQPKDSLQARVSYQMQLGPLYLLDSVTYFPRVHMSKGRYFEHGSVSELQKGTPFSMEILERDRNAISTYLRQFGYYYLKPDYISYQADTLMKPQHVALRTVLAETTPMDALRQWKIGRVQLRLMGRESDGGSVVANDSLALSDSIMLYYRDKTLVRPAVLRTRIRMKEGEIYRHKDEERTLSALTNLGAFSSVEFYFAKREEAATSPDSLVTVLAADSLGDNPHPAFTMQPDTMGTLDVTILLRPDKPWSTYLGAAFMRKSTSYIGPGVSASIERSNLFGGGERLTANVYGSYEWQTGRSPVA
;
A
#
# COMPACT_ATOMS: atom_id res chain seq x y z
N GLY A 1 12.70 10.58 -7.86
CA GLY A 1 13.59 9.63 -8.51
C GLY A 1 13.84 10.06 -9.93
N SER A 2 15.08 9.94 -10.46
CA SER A 2 15.38 10.33 -11.83
C SER A 2 14.66 9.39 -12.81
N ILE A 3 13.78 9.94 -13.62
CA ILE A 3 13.09 9.26 -14.73
C ILE A 3 14.10 8.64 -15.71
N PHE A 4 15.26 9.27 -15.83
CA PHE A 4 16.39 8.80 -16.62
C PHE A 4 17.44 8.26 -15.66
N GLY A 5 17.59 6.95 -15.58
CA GLY A 5 18.71 6.35 -14.83
C GLY A 5 20.03 6.97 -15.27
N SER A 6 20.80 7.52 -14.33
CA SER A 6 22.10 8.13 -14.62
C SER A 6 23.07 7.04 -15.08
N SER A 7 23.21 6.87 -16.37
CA SER A 7 24.24 6.00 -16.97
C SER A 7 25.51 6.75 -17.31
N SER A 8 25.81 7.86 -16.62
CA SER A 8 27.12 8.51 -16.69
C SER A 8 28.13 7.70 -15.86
N HIS A 9 28.40 6.49 -16.27
CA HIS A 9 29.52 5.73 -15.74
C HIS A 9 30.80 6.33 -16.30
N ARG A 10 31.44 7.22 -15.55
CA ARG A 10 32.86 7.46 -15.68
C ARG A 10 33.57 6.24 -15.10
N TRP A 11 34.14 5.44 -15.96
CA TRP A 11 34.91 4.26 -15.57
C TRP A 11 36.14 4.70 -14.80
N PRO A 12 36.29 4.40 -13.52
CA PRO A 12 37.45 4.83 -12.74
C PRO A 12 38.74 4.13 -13.15
N LEU A 13 38.63 3.00 -13.86
CA LEU A 13 39.78 2.22 -14.33
C LEU A 13 39.53 1.72 -15.76
N PRO A 14 40.56 1.71 -16.66
CA PRO A 14 40.44 1.19 -18.02
C PRO A 14 40.09 -0.31 -18.08
N LEU A 15 40.34 -1.07 -17.00
CA LEU A 15 39.99 -2.47 -16.84
C LEU A 15 38.47 -2.75 -16.72
N MET A 16 37.65 -1.71 -16.49
CA MET A 16 36.19 -1.86 -16.38
C MET A 16 35.44 -1.55 -17.69
N SER A 17 36.15 -1.51 -18.82
CA SER A 17 35.58 -1.19 -20.12
C SER A 17 34.58 -2.27 -20.59
N PRO A 18 33.43 -1.88 -21.20
CA PRO A 18 32.48 -2.81 -21.81
C PRO A 18 33.11 -3.66 -22.94
N TYR A 19 34.19 -3.16 -23.57
CA TYR A 19 34.94 -3.92 -24.58
C TYR A 19 35.65 -5.16 -23.99
N LEU A 20 36.19 -5.05 -22.77
CA LEU A 20 36.74 -6.19 -22.07
C LEU A 20 35.67 -7.22 -21.71
N TYR A 21 34.48 -6.76 -21.31
CA TYR A 21 33.36 -7.66 -21.08
C TYR A 21 33.01 -8.45 -22.34
N MET A 22 32.91 -7.80 -23.51
CA MET A 22 32.59 -8.44 -24.78
C MET A 22 33.69 -9.44 -25.19
N ARG A 23 34.97 -9.10 -24.99
CA ARG A 23 36.11 -9.97 -25.32
C ARG A 23 36.13 -11.24 -24.48
N PHE A 24 35.74 -11.17 -23.20
CA PHE A 24 35.70 -12.30 -22.28
C PHE A 24 34.32 -12.95 -22.16
N SER A 25 33.33 -12.52 -22.91
CA SER A 25 31.98 -13.07 -22.81
C SER A 25 31.84 -14.50 -23.30
N SER A 26 32.66 -14.89 -24.26
CA SER A 26 32.71 -16.23 -24.88
C SER A 26 33.70 -17.20 -24.21
N ASP A 27 34.61 -16.70 -23.37
CA ASP A 27 35.62 -17.51 -22.71
C ASP A 27 35.12 -18.18 -21.44
N SER A 28 35.32 -19.52 -21.34
CA SER A 28 34.90 -20.31 -20.17
C SER A 28 35.98 -20.44 -19.09
N THR A 29 37.18 -19.88 -19.31
CA THR A 29 38.32 -19.95 -18.39
C THR A 29 38.01 -19.29 -17.04
N PHE A 30 38.59 -19.82 -15.96
CA PHE A 30 38.43 -19.30 -14.61
C PHE A 30 38.79 -17.80 -14.52
N ILE A 31 39.88 -17.41 -15.19
CA ILE A 31 40.37 -16.02 -15.25
C ILE A 31 39.32 -15.10 -15.94
N ALA A 32 38.72 -15.53 -17.04
CA ALA A 32 37.69 -14.80 -17.74
C ALA A 32 36.43 -14.61 -16.87
N ARG A 33 36.11 -15.60 -16.04
CA ARG A 33 34.99 -15.56 -15.10
C ARG A 33 35.23 -14.54 -13.98
N VAL A 34 36.42 -14.45 -13.44
CA VAL A 34 36.82 -13.48 -12.43
C VAL A 34 36.86 -12.08 -13.03
N LEU A 35 37.45 -11.89 -14.20
CA LEU A 35 37.51 -10.58 -14.86
C LEU A 35 36.14 -10.06 -15.25
N ARG A 36 35.20 -10.91 -15.68
CA ARG A 36 33.79 -10.53 -15.92
C ARG A 36 33.10 -9.92 -14.70
N ARG A 37 33.51 -10.31 -13.50
CA ARG A 37 32.93 -9.80 -12.26
C ARG A 37 33.33 -8.33 -11.99
N PHE A 38 34.43 -7.88 -12.57
CA PHE A 38 34.94 -6.51 -12.45
C PHE A 38 34.64 -5.66 -13.68
N THR A 39 34.12 -6.24 -14.77
CA THR A 39 33.75 -5.51 -15.98
C THR A 39 32.22 -5.25 -16.00
N SER A 40 31.80 -4.13 -16.56
CA SER A 40 30.37 -3.83 -16.67
C SER A 40 29.80 -4.38 -17.97
N LYS A 41 28.63 -5.02 -17.85
CA LYS A 41 27.86 -5.49 -19.00
C LYS A 41 27.48 -4.29 -19.89
N PRO A 42 27.75 -4.33 -21.20
CA PRO A 42 27.33 -3.29 -22.12
C PRO A 42 25.80 -3.24 -22.20
N VAL A 43 25.24 -2.05 -22.19
CA VAL A 43 23.82 -1.81 -22.40
C VAL A 43 23.59 -1.50 -23.86
N TRP A 44 22.85 -2.35 -24.55
CA TRP A 44 22.56 -2.17 -25.97
C TRP A 44 21.52 -1.07 -26.18
N MET A 45 21.69 -0.26 -27.24
CA MET A 45 20.77 0.84 -27.55
C MET A 45 19.32 0.38 -27.71
N ARG A 46 19.09 -0.83 -28.22
CA ARG A 46 17.74 -1.43 -28.31
C ARG A 46 17.12 -1.70 -26.94
N GLU A 47 17.93 -1.99 -25.91
CA GLU A 47 17.45 -2.22 -24.54
C GLU A 47 17.10 -0.90 -23.84
N VAL A 48 17.77 0.18 -24.22
CA VAL A 48 17.50 1.52 -23.70
C VAL A 48 16.15 2.06 -24.18
N SER A 49 15.74 1.71 -25.41
CA SER A 49 14.48 2.16 -26.05
C SER A 49 14.21 3.66 -25.85
N PRO A 50 15.04 4.57 -26.42
CA PRO A 50 14.97 6.00 -26.12
C PRO A 50 13.62 6.64 -26.40
N SER A 51 12.93 6.22 -27.45
CA SER A 51 11.60 6.72 -27.80
C SER A 51 10.54 6.32 -26.77
N LEU A 52 10.61 5.10 -26.22
CA LEU A 52 9.70 4.67 -25.17
C LEU A 52 9.94 5.46 -23.88
N ARG A 53 11.22 5.67 -23.51
CA ARG A 53 11.58 6.47 -22.34
C ARG A 53 11.13 7.93 -22.48
N ALA A 54 11.23 8.50 -23.68
CA ALA A 54 10.69 9.83 -23.95
C ALA A 54 9.18 9.92 -23.76
N LYS A 55 8.43 8.91 -24.24
CA LYS A 55 6.97 8.83 -24.03
C LYS A 55 6.62 8.68 -22.54
N VAL A 56 7.31 7.82 -21.81
CA VAL A 56 7.11 7.64 -20.36
C VAL A 56 7.40 8.96 -19.63
N ALA A 57 8.51 9.63 -19.95
CA ALA A 57 8.84 10.92 -19.35
C ALA A 57 7.79 11.99 -19.65
N GLN A 58 7.27 12.03 -20.89
CA GLN A 58 6.19 12.94 -21.27
C GLN A 58 4.92 12.65 -20.47
N GLN A 59 4.55 11.37 -20.34
CA GLN A 59 3.38 10.98 -19.56
C GLN A 59 3.55 11.36 -18.08
N THR A 60 4.69 11.09 -17.48
CA THR A 60 4.98 11.49 -16.09
C THR A 60 4.87 13.01 -15.90
N LEU A 61 5.36 13.81 -16.85
CA LEU A 61 5.22 15.27 -16.78
C LEU A 61 3.75 15.70 -16.82
N ARG A 62 2.94 15.07 -17.67
CA ARG A 62 1.49 15.34 -17.74
C ARG A 62 0.78 14.95 -16.43
N GLU A 63 1.15 13.85 -15.82
CA GLU A 63 0.65 13.42 -14.52
C GLU A 63 0.99 14.39 -13.38
N HIS A 64 2.04 15.19 -13.56
CA HIS A 64 2.45 16.25 -12.62
C HIS A 64 1.92 17.64 -13.01
N GLY A 65 0.95 17.73 -13.92
CA GLY A 65 0.25 18.97 -14.26
C GLY A 65 0.82 19.76 -15.44
N TYR A 66 1.85 19.26 -16.11
CA TYR A 66 2.36 19.85 -17.36
C TYR A 66 1.66 19.23 -18.57
N LEU A 67 0.36 19.52 -18.73
CA LEU A 67 -0.48 18.84 -19.73
C LEU A 67 0.00 19.00 -21.16
N SER A 68 0.65 20.10 -21.48
CA SER A 68 1.25 20.39 -22.80
C SER A 68 2.70 19.96 -22.94
N ALA A 69 3.24 19.21 -21.97
CA ALA A 69 4.63 18.76 -22.03
C ALA A 69 4.91 17.89 -23.25
N MET A 70 6.05 18.14 -23.88
CA MET A 70 6.59 17.35 -24.99
C MET A 70 8.02 16.91 -24.67
N VAL A 71 8.32 15.64 -24.92
CA VAL A 71 9.67 15.08 -24.73
C VAL A 71 10.10 14.39 -26.02
N ARG A 72 11.25 14.78 -26.54
CA ARG A 72 11.87 14.16 -27.72
C ARG A 72 13.19 13.53 -27.34
N SER A 73 13.49 12.38 -27.92
CA SER A 73 14.78 11.70 -27.76
C SER A 73 15.59 11.79 -29.06
N GLU A 74 16.86 12.05 -28.93
CA GLU A 74 17.81 12.08 -30.02
C GLU A 74 19.03 11.22 -29.70
N ILE A 75 19.44 10.39 -30.66
CA ILE A 75 20.62 9.53 -30.53
C ILE A 75 21.78 10.22 -31.20
N LEU A 76 22.77 10.58 -30.39
CA LEU A 76 23.99 11.25 -30.86
C LEU A 76 25.15 10.26 -30.84
N PRO A 77 25.69 9.82 -32.00
CA PRO A 77 26.88 8.98 -32.07
C PRO A 77 28.07 9.73 -31.46
N GLN A 78 28.97 9.01 -30.79
CA GLN A 78 30.18 9.63 -30.26
C GLN A 78 31.23 9.83 -31.37
N PRO A 79 31.84 11.02 -31.50
CA PRO A 79 32.80 11.28 -32.55
C PRO A 79 34.06 10.43 -32.52
N LYS A 80 34.42 9.92 -31.32
CA LYS A 80 35.64 9.11 -31.09
C LYS A 80 35.41 7.59 -31.22
N ASP A 81 34.15 7.17 -31.18
CA ASP A 81 33.81 5.73 -31.16
C ASP A 81 32.40 5.51 -31.74
N SER A 82 32.35 5.06 -32.98
CA SER A 82 31.09 4.81 -33.69
C SER A 82 30.21 3.70 -33.09
N LEU A 83 30.77 2.87 -32.20
CA LEU A 83 30.02 1.82 -31.48
C LEU A 83 29.35 2.35 -30.21
N GLN A 84 29.66 3.57 -29.82
CA GLN A 84 29.02 4.25 -28.67
C GLN A 84 28.13 5.38 -29.12
N ALA A 85 26.96 5.49 -28.47
CA ALA A 85 26.06 6.59 -28.69
C ALA A 85 25.58 7.18 -27.36
N ARG A 86 25.29 8.48 -27.37
CA ARG A 86 24.66 9.22 -26.28
C ARG A 86 23.21 9.48 -26.66
N VAL A 87 22.30 9.26 -25.71
CA VAL A 87 20.91 9.68 -25.88
C VAL A 87 20.72 11.05 -25.22
N SER A 88 20.25 12.00 -26.01
CA SER A 88 19.81 13.32 -25.54
C SER A 88 18.28 13.35 -25.44
N TYR A 89 17.76 13.93 -24.37
CA TYR A 89 16.33 14.14 -24.20
C TYR A 89 16.07 15.64 -24.11
N GLN A 90 15.30 16.16 -25.07
CA GLN A 90 14.85 17.54 -25.08
C GLN A 90 13.43 17.60 -24.52
N MET A 91 13.22 18.43 -23.49
CA MET A 91 11.95 18.57 -22.81
C MET A 91 11.43 20.00 -22.93
N GLN A 92 10.18 20.14 -23.37
CA GLN A 92 9.42 21.38 -23.36
C GLN A 92 8.27 21.18 -22.37
N LEU A 93 8.31 21.84 -21.21
CA LEU A 93 7.35 21.61 -20.13
C LEU A 93 5.98 22.24 -20.41
N GLY A 94 5.98 23.44 -20.98
CA GLY A 94 4.75 24.24 -21.06
C GLY A 94 4.32 24.79 -19.70
N PRO A 95 3.12 25.38 -19.59
CA PRO A 95 2.60 25.91 -18.32
C PRO A 95 2.18 24.80 -17.37
N LEU A 96 2.33 25.07 -16.07
CA LEU A 96 1.77 24.23 -15.01
C LEU A 96 0.28 24.53 -14.84
N TYR A 97 -0.55 23.50 -14.83
CA TYR A 97 -1.99 23.64 -14.60
C TYR A 97 -2.31 23.61 -13.12
N LEU A 98 -3.18 24.54 -12.69
CA LEU A 98 -3.63 24.66 -11.31
C LEU A 98 -5.11 24.31 -11.18
N LEU A 99 -5.51 23.82 -10.02
CA LEU A 99 -6.92 23.59 -9.71
C LEU A 99 -7.65 24.93 -9.54
N ASP A 100 -8.77 25.13 -10.26
CA ASP A 100 -9.63 26.31 -10.10
C ASP A 100 -10.82 26.03 -9.20
N SER A 101 -11.50 24.91 -9.43
CA SER A 101 -12.65 24.47 -8.64
C SER A 101 -12.71 22.95 -8.55
N VAL A 102 -13.27 22.47 -7.46
CA VAL A 102 -13.53 21.05 -7.26
C VAL A 102 -14.98 20.89 -6.86
N THR A 103 -15.75 20.18 -7.68
CA THR A 103 -17.15 19.87 -7.41
C THR A 103 -17.26 18.39 -7.07
N TYR A 104 -17.74 18.10 -5.89
CA TYR A 104 -17.92 16.73 -5.42
C TYR A 104 -19.35 16.26 -5.66
N PHE A 105 -19.43 15.08 -6.22
CA PHE A 105 -20.70 14.39 -6.46
C PHE A 105 -20.49 12.89 -6.16
N PRO A 106 -21.43 12.19 -5.57
CA PRO A 106 -22.75 12.59 -5.11
C PRO A 106 -22.73 13.14 -3.68
N ARG A 107 -23.81 13.84 -3.26
CA ARG A 107 -24.07 14.09 -1.84
C ARG A 107 -24.37 12.74 -1.19
N VAL A 108 -23.40 12.20 -0.46
CA VAL A 108 -23.60 10.97 0.30
C VAL A 108 -24.42 11.28 1.52
N HIS A 109 -25.63 10.75 1.57
CA HIS A 109 -26.50 10.88 2.74
C HIS A 109 -25.98 9.97 3.84
N MET A 110 -25.47 10.55 4.91
CA MET A 110 -25.02 9.79 6.08
C MET A 110 -26.20 9.54 7.04
N SER A 111 -26.16 8.44 7.78
CA SER A 111 -27.13 8.17 8.83
C SER A 111 -27.24 9.38 9.80
N LYS A 112 -28.45 9.74 10.23
CA LYS A 112 -28.80 10.90 11.07
C LYS A 112 -28.87 12.26 10.36
N GLY A 113 -29.20 12.32 9.06
CA GLY A 113 -29.43 13.58 8.35
C GLY A 113 -28.19 14.43 8.11
N ARG A 114 -26.98 13.87 8.29
CA ARG A 114 -25.73 14.55 7.94
C ARG A 114 -25.36 14.25 6.50
N TYR A 115 -24.87 15.24 5.82
CA TYR A 115 -24.25 15.10 4.51
C TYR A 115 -22.74 15.00 4.67
N PHE A 116 -22.10 14.26 3.78
CA PHE A 116 -20.66 14.23 3.70
C PHE A 116 -20.13 15.57 3.20
N GLU A 117 -19.40 16.28 4.05
CA GLU A 117 -18.69 17.50 3.68
C GLU A 117 -17.28 17.11 3.20
N HIS A 118 -17.09 17.07 1.90
CA HIS A 118 -15.84 16.68 1.26
C HIS A 118 -14.65 17.56 1.69
N GLY A 119 -14.90 18.84 1.95
CA GLY A 119 -13.86 19.80 2.34
C GLY A 119 -13.09 19.46 3.62
N SER A 120 -13.64 18.57 4.47
CA SER A 120 -12.97 18.12 5.69
C SER A 120 -11.95 16.97 5.47
N VAL A 121 -12.00 16.32 4.31
CA VAL A 121 -11.19 15.12 4.01
C VAL A 121 -10.31 15.34 2.79
N SER A 122 -10.74 16.20 1.86
CA SER A 122 -10.05 16.42 0.59
C SER A 122 -8.86 17.36 0.73
N GLU A 123 -7.76 16.97 0.10
CA GLU A 123 -6.56 17.81 -0.08
C GLU A 123 -6.65 18.69 -1.34
N LEU A 124 -7.71 18.54 -2.15
CA LEU A 124 -7.89 19.29 -3.38
C LEU A 124 -8.38 20.71 -3.09
N GLN A 125 -7.47 21.65 -3.09
CA GLN A 125 -7.76 23.07 -2.86
C GLN A 125 -7.53 23.88 -4.14
N LYS A 126 -8.29 24.99 -4.27
CA LYS A 126 -8.07 25.95 -5.36
C LYS A 126 -6.64 26.49 -5.32
N GLY A 127 -5.98 26.53 -6.49
CA GLY A 127 -4.60 26.98 -6.65
C GLY A 127 -3.55 25.90 -6.41
N THR A 128 -3.93 24.69 -5.98
CA THR A 128 -3.00 23.55 -5.90
C THR A 128 -2.63 23.08 -7.30
N PRO A 129 -1.37 22.72 -7.56
CA PRO A 129 -0.95 22.12 -8.84
C PRO A 129 -1.77 20.84 -9.12
N PHE A 130 -2.28 20.74 -10.35
CA PHE A 130 -2.93 19.50 -10.80
C PHE A 130 -1.92 18.36 -10.83
N SER A 131 -2.24 17.24 -10.20
CA SER A 131 -1.38 16.05 -10.20
C SER A 131 -2.25 14.80 -10.04
N MET A 132 -1.91 13.75 -10.80
CA MET A 132 -2.56 12.45 -10.63
C MET A 132 -2.35 11.87 -9.24
N GLU A 133 -1.18 12.10 -8.64
CA GLU A 133 -0.88 11.67 -7.28
C GLU A 133 -1.82 12.30 -6.24
N ILE A 134 -2.14 13.59 -6.38
CA ILE A 134 -3.09 14.27 -5.48
C ILE A 134 -4.50 13.70 -5.66
N LEU A 135 -4.92 13.40 -6.90
CA LEU A 135 -6.21 12.77 -7.17
C LEU A 135 -6.27 11.35 -6.56
N GLU A 136 -5.18 10.59 -6.64
CA GLU A 136 -5.10 9.27 -6.00
C GLU A 136 -5.18 9.35 -4.48
N ARG A 137 -4.51 10.30 -3.87
CA ARG A 137 -4.61 10.53 -2.42
C ARG A 137 -6.00 10.95 -2.01
N ASP A 138 -6.64 11.83 -2.76
CA ASP A 138 -8.00 12.29 -2.49
C ASP A 138 -9.03 11.15 -2.56
N ARG A 139 -9.04 10.34 -3.63
CA ARG A 139 -9.96 9.19 -3.72
C ARG A 139 -9.72 8.13 -2.65
N ASN A 140 -8.48 7.91 -2.24
CA ASN A 140 -8.14 7.03 -1.12
C ASN A 140 -8.68 7.59 0.20
N ALA A 141 -8.51 8.89 0.44
CA ALA A 141 -9.02 9.57 1.63
C ALA A 141 -10.56 9.53 1.70
N ILE A 142 -11.24 9.83 0.59
CA ILE A 142 -12.71 9.76 0.50
C ILE A 142 -13.20 8.33 0.74
N SER A 143 -12.61 7.34 0.07
CA SER A 143 -12.98 5.94 0.25
C SER A 143 -12.79 5.48 1.70
N THR A 144 -11.63 5.76 2.29
CA THR A 144 -11.32 5.42 3.68
C THR A 144 -12.29 6.08 4.64
N TYR A 145 -12.60 7.36 4.41
CA TYR A 145 -13.57 8.09 5.23
C TYR A 145 -14.97 7.47 5.13
N LEU A 146 -15.48 7.21 3.94
CA LEU A 146 -16.81 6.62 3.75
C LEU A 146 -16.92 5.21 4.34
N ARG A 147 -15.84 4.44 4.31
CA ARG A 147 -15.78 3.13 4.99
C ARG A 147 -15.92 3.22 6.52
N GLN A 148 -15.67 4.38 7.14
CA GLN A 148 -15.98 4.60 8.57
C GLN A 148 -17.50 4.68 8.85
N PHE A 149 -18.30 4.87 7.80
CA PHE A 149 -19.75 5.01 7.89
C PHE A 149 -20.52 3.84 7.29
N GLY A 150 -19.85 2.71 7.13
CA GLY A 150 -20.50 1.47 6.71
C GLY A 150 -20.38 1.12 5.23
N TYR A 151 -19.77 1.93 4.40
CA TYR A 151 -19.61 1.65 2.96
C TYR A 151 -18.44 0.68 2.71
N TYR A 152 -18.58 -0.55 3.19
CA TYR A 152 -17.51 -1.57 3.18
C TYR A 152 -16.92 -1.84 1.80
N TYR A 153 -17.79 -2.00 0.78
CA TYR A 153 -17.35 -2.32 -0.59
C TYR A 153 -16.92 -1.12 -1.41
N LEU A 154 -16.96 0.10 -0.86
CA LEU A 154 -16.51 1.29 -1.59
C LEU A 154 -14.98 1.28 -1.70
N LYS A 155 -14.50 1.11 -2.94
CA LYS A 155 -13.07 1.15 -3.27
C LYS A 155 -12.68 2.50 -3.86
N PRO A 156 -11.41 2.93 -3.75
CA PRO A 156 -10.93 4.15 -4.41
C PRO A 156 -11.18 4.17 -5.92
N ASP A 157 -11.09 3.01 -6.59
CA ASP A 157 -11.27 2.88 -8.05
C ASP A 157 -12.69 3.20 -8.53
N TYR A 158 -13.67 3.20 -7.62
CA TYR A 158 -15.04 3.62 -7.93
C TYR A 158 -15.22 5.13 -7.92
N ILE A 159 -14.22 5.88 -7.46
CA ILE A 159 -14.20 7.34 -7.47
C ILE A 159 -13.35 7.81 -8.63
N SER A 160 -13.96 8.52 -9.56
CA SER A 160 -13.32 9.05 -10.76
C SER A 160 -13.43 10.56 -10.81
N TYR A 161 -12.60 11.20 -11.64
CA TYR A 161 -12.61 12.64 -11.81
C TYR A 161 -12.78 13.00 -13.28
N GLN A 162 -13.67 13.92 -13.53
CA GLN A 162 -13.78 14.60 -14.83
C GLN A 162 -13.07 15.95 -14.71
N ALA A 163 -12.11 16.19 -15.61
CA ALA A 163 -11.32 17.41 -15.64
C ALA A 163 -11.72 18.26 -16.85
N ASP A 164 -12.10 19.51 -16.59
CA ASP A 164 -12.35 20.51 -17.63
C ASP A 164 -11.20 21.53 -17.63
N THR A 165 -10.53 21.65 -18.78
CA THR A 165 -9.39 22.55 -19.00
C THR A 165 -9.75 23.70 -19.93
N LEU A 166 -10.99 23.78 -20.40
CA LEU A 166 -11.43 24.76 -21.41
C LEU A 166 -11.96 26.06 -20.82
N MET A 167 -12.48 26.00 -19.59
CA MET A 167 -13.13 27.15 -18.96
C MET A 167 -12.14 28.31 -18.67
N LYS A 168 -10.91 28.00 -18.30
CA LYS A 168 -9.91 29.02 -17.95
C LYS A 168 -8.50 28.53 -18.34
N PRO A 169 -7.69 29.35 -19.03
CA PRO A 169 -6.34 28.98 -19.42
C PRO A 169 -5.49 28.58 -18.22
N GLN A 170 -4.73 27.48 -18.35
CA GLN A 170 -3.82 26.96 -17.34
C GLN A 170 -4.48 26.55 -16.01
N HIS A 171 -5.80 26.38 -16.02
CA HIS A 171 -6.57 25.93 -14.86
C HIS A 171 -7.41 24.71 -15.19
N VAL A 172 -7.70 23.91 -14.17
CA VAL A 172 -8.50 22.69 -14.27
C VAL A 172 -9.67 22.80 -13.30
N ALA A 173 -10.89 22.71 -13.81
CA ALA A 173 -12.07 22.48 -13.00
C ALA A 173 -12.26 20.96 -12.88
N LEU A 174 -12.34 20.45 -11.66
CA LEU A 174 -12.56 19.04 -11.38
C LEU A 174 -13.98 18.77 -10.92
N ARG A 175 -14.54 17.69 -11.42
CA ARG A 175 -15.80 17.12 -10.96
C ARG A 175 -15.58 15.66 -10.54
N THR A 176 -15.87 15.33 -9.30
CA THR A 176 -15.85 13.95 -8.81
C THR A 176 -17.10 13.22 -9.29
N VAL A 177 -16.93 12.05 -9.86
CA VAL A 177 -18.02 11.20 -10.37
C VAL A 177 -17.79 9.76 -9.90
N LEU A 178 -18.87 8.98 -9.81
CA LEU A 178 -18.75 7.54 -9.62
C LEU A 178 -18.44 6.87 -10.97
N ALA A 179 -17.55 5.88 -10.96
CA ALA A 179 -17.28 5.07 -12.13
C ALA A 179 -18.54 4.27 -12.53
N GLU A 180 -18.78 4.11 -13.80
CA GLU A 180 -19.94 3.35 -14.32
C GLU A 180 -19.94 1.88 -13.86
N THR A 181 -18.75 1.36 -13.54
CA THR A 181 -18.54 -0.01 -13.04
C THR A 181 -18.81 -0.18 -11.55
N THR A 182 -19.26 0.89 -10.85
CA THR A 182 -19.49 0.84 -9.41
C THR A 182 -20.66 -0.09 -9.08
N PRO A 183 -20.45 -1.19 -8.32
CA PRO A 183 -21.52 -2.10 -7.96
C PRO A 183 -22.47 -1.47 -6.92
N MET A 184 -23.74 -1.84 -6.95
CA MET A 184 -24.75 -1.33 -6.01
C MET A 184 -24.36 -1.59 -4.54
N ASP A 185 -23.67 -2.69 -4.27
CA ASP A 185 -23.17 -3.01 -2.93
C ASP A 185 -22.16 -1.99 -2.36
N ALA A 186 -21.44 -1.30 -3.24
CA ALA A 186 -20.52 -0.23 -2.83
C ALA A 186 -21.26 1.04 -2.38
N LEU A 187 -22.51 1.20 -2.82
CA LEU A 187 -23.33 2.39 -2.59
C LEU A 187 -24.26 2.27 -1.38
N ARG A 188 -24.30 1.11 -0.72
CA ARG A 188 -25.11 0.89 0.48
C ARG A 188 -24.26 0.70 1.73
N GLN A 189 -24.86 0.99 2.89
CA GLN A 189 -24.23 0.76 4.18
C GLN A 189 -24.36 -0.70 4.62
N TRP A 190 -23.38 -1.16 5.39
CA TRP A 190 -23.29 -2.52 5.91
C TRP A 190 -23.18 -2.50 7.42
N LYS A 191 -23.91 -3.41 8.08
CA LYS A 191 -23.79 -3.70 9.51
C LYS A 191 -23.03 -5.01 9.72
N ILE A 192 -22.40 -5.13 10.87
CA ILE A 192 -21.71 -6.36 11.29
C ILE A 192 -22.76 -7.40 11.67
N GLY A 193 -22.63 -8.58 11.12
CA GLY A 193 -23.37 -9.77 11.50
C GLY A 193 -22.64 -10.58 12.56
N ARG A 194 -22.66 -11.92 12.41
CA ARG A 194 -21.93 -12.82 13.31
C ARG A 194 -20.42 -12.65 13.16
N VAL A 195 -19.71 -12.67 14.28
CA VAL A 195 -18.25 -12.62 14.31
C VAL A 195 -17.71 -13.98 14.74
N GLN A 196 -16.89 -14.59 13.88
CA GLN A 196 -16.28 -15.89 14.12
C GLN A 196 -14.76 -15.76 14.10
N LEU A 197 -14.11 -16.27 15.13
CA LEU A 197 -12.67 -16.45 15.15
C LEU A 197 -12.36 -17.90 14.85
N ARG A 198 -11.44 -18.15 13.94
CA ARG A 198 -10.98 -19.50 13.62
C ARG A 198 -9.49 -19.60 13.85
N LEU A 199 -9.10 -20.39 14.83
CA LEU A 199 -7.71 -20.70 15.10
C LEU A 199 -7.26 -21.80 14.13
N MET A 200 -6.34 -21.42 13.22
CA MET A 200 -5.78 -22.34 12.23
C MET A 200 -4.80 -23.31 12.89
N GLY A 201 -4.63 -24.51 12.33
CA GLY A 201 -3.51 -25.38 12.67
C GLY A 201 -2.16 -24.72 12.34
N ARG A 202 -1.09 -25.19 12.97
CA ARG A 202 0.27 -24.78 12.57
C ARG A 202 0.55 -25.27 11.16
N GLU A 203 1.43 -24.56 10.45
CA GLU A 203 1.82 -24.89 9.07
C GLU A 203 2.38 -26.31 8.91
N SER A 204 2.95 -26.86 10.00
CA SER A 204 3.41 -28.25 10.08
C SER A 204 2.29 -29.30 9.97
N ASP A 205 1.05 -28.92 10.21
CA ASP A 205 -0.10 -29.84 10.31
C ASP A 205 -0.93 -29.90 9.02
N GLY A 206 -0.37 -29.45 7.88
CA GLY A 206 -1.04 -29.52 6.58
C GLY A 206 -2.17 -28.52 6.35
N GLY A 207 -2.28 -27.49 7.17
CA GLY A 207 -3.11 -26.29 6.91
C GLY A 207 -4.63 -26.47 6.86
N SER A 208 -5.15 -27.68 6.98
CA SER A 208 -6.60 -27.93 6.96
C SER A 208 -7.22 -27.65 8.33
N VAL A 209 -8.11 -26.67 8.36
CA VAL A 209 -8.80 -26.25 9.58
C VAL A 209 -10.03 -27.12 9.82
N VAL A 210 -9.84 -28.21 10.48
CA VAL A 210 -10.97 -28.88 11.13
C VAL A 210 -10.95 -28.45 12.60
N ALA A 211 -11.76 -27.44 12.93
CA ALA A 211 -11.99 -27.07 14.30
C ALA A 211 -12.87 -28.18 14.91
N ASN A 212 -12.39 -28.81 16.00
CA ASN A 212 -13.15 -29.87 16.71
C ASN A 212 -13.97 -29.26 17.83
N ASP A 213 -13.60 -28.09 18.33
CA ASP A 213 -14.23 -27.42 19.47
C ASP A 213 -14.62 -25.98 19.14
N SER A 214 -15.64 -25.50 19.85
CA SER A 214 -16.09 -24.12 19.78
C SER A 214 -16.36 -23.55 21.16
N LEU A 215 -16.06 -22.29 21.38
CA LEU A 215 -16.27 -21.57 22.61
C LEU A 215 -16.93 -20.22 22.33
N ALA A 216 -18.03 -19.91 22.99
CA ALA A 216 -18.62 -18.56 22.94
C ALA A 216 -17.76 -17.60 23.76
N LEU A 217 -17.20 -16.59 23.11
CA LEU A 217 -16.49 -15.51 23.80
C LEU A 217 -17.46 -14.43 24.31
N SER A 218 -18.56 -14.24 23.59
CA SER A 218 -19.72 -13.42 23.97
C SER A 218 -20.95 -13.91 23.18
N ASP A 219 -22.10 -13.29 23.40
CA ASP A 219 -23.36 -13.64 22.70
C ASP A 219 -23.24 -13.59 21.17
N SER A 220 -22.34 -12.74 20.65
CA SER A 220 -22.16 -12.51 19.23
C SER A 220 -20.79 -12.96 18.65
N ILE A 221 -19.90 -13.50 19.48
CA ILE A 221 -18.54 -13.86 19.07
C ILE A 221 -18.26 -15.32 19.41
N MET A 222 -18.00 -16.14 18.38
CA MET A 222 -17.63 -17.54 18.51
C MET A 222 -16.16 -17.77 18.18
N LEU A 223 -15.47 -18.55 19.01
CA LEU A 223 -14.10 -19.01 18.74
C LEU A 223 -14.15 -20.49 18.38
N TYR A 224 -13.61 -20.82 17.22
CA TYR A 224 -13.39 -22.19 16.75
C TYR A 224 -11.92 -22.55 16.86
N TYR A 225 -11.60 -23.66 17.52
CA TYR A 225 -10.22 -24.07 17.75
C TYR A 225 -10.09 -25.60 17.73
N ARG A 226 -8.85 -26.09 17.69
CA ARG A 226 -8.46 -27.48 17.80
C ARG A 226 -7.62 -27.65 19.08
N ASP A 227 -7.91 -28.63 19.89
CA ASP A 227 -7.18 -29.01 21.10
C ASP A 227 -7.14 -27.96 22.22
N LYS A 228 -6.48 -26.81 22.01
CA LYS A 228 -6.32 -25.78 23.06
C LYS A 228 -6.41 -24.36 22.47
N THR A 229 -6.99 -23.46 23.25
CA THR A 229 -6.93 -22.02 22.96
C THR A 229 -5.52 -21.50 23.23
N LEU A 230 -4.85 -20.94 22.21
CA LEU A 230 -3.51 -20.40 22.34
C LEU A 230 -3.45 -19.16 23.24
N VAL A 231 -4.49 -18.35 23.19
CA VAL A 231 -4.66 -17.12 23.98
C VAL A 231 -5.89 -17.28 24.86
N ARG A 232 -5.86 -16.70 26.06
CA ARG A 232 -7.01 -16.75 26.98
C ARG A 232 -8.25 -16.15 26.33
N PRO A 233 -9.41 -16.80 26.36
CA PRO A 233 -10.65 -16.34 25.76
C PRO A 233 -11.04 -14.91 26.15
N ALA A 234 -10.87 -14.55 27.42
CA ALA A 234 -11.12 -13.21 27.94
C ALA A 234 -10.26 -12.12 27.25
N VAL A 235 -9.00 -12.45 26.93
CA VAL A 235 -8.11 -11.53 26.23
C VAL A 235 -8.58 -11.33 24.78
N LEU A 236 -8.90 -12.39 24.07
CA LEU A 236 -9.44 -12.31 22.70
C LEU A 236 -10.70 -11.44 22.65
N ARG A 237 -11.65 -11.69 23.57
CA ARG A 237 -12.89 -10.90 23.66
C ARG A 237 -12.63 -9.39 23.78
N THR A 238 -11.66 -8.98 24.58
CA THR A 238 -11.35 -7.56 24.80
C THR A 238 -10.64 -6.90 23.60
N ARG A 239 -10.08 -7.68 22.68
CA ARG A 239 -9.35 -7.17 21.50
C ARG A 239 -10.24 -6.95 20.29
N ILE A 240 -11.42 -7.58 20.26
CA ILE A 240 -12.37 -7.45 19.15
C ILE A 240 -13.24 -6.22 19.37
N ARG A 241 -13.25 -5.31 18.41
CA ARG A 241 -14.01 -4.05 18.45
C ARG A 241 -15.29 -4.10 17.64
N MET A 242 -15.43 -5.08 16.76
CA MET A 242 -16.61 -5.29 15.94
C MET A 242 -17.67 -6.04 16.74
N LYS A 243 -18.91 -5.51 16.77
CA LYS A 243 -20.05 -6.10 17.45
C LYS A 243 -21.20 -6.31 16.49
N GLU A 244 -21.92 -7.39 16.66
CA GLU A 244 -23.11 -7.70 15.87
C GLU A 244 -24.16 -6.58 15.97
N GLY A 245 -24.76 -6.21 14.84
CA GLY A 245 -25.75 -5.15 14.73
C GLY A 245 -25.19 -3.75 14.60
N GLU A 246 -23.93 -3.50 14.92
CA GLU A 246 -23.29 -2.20 14.72
C GLU A 246 -22.95 -1.96 13.24
N ILE A 247 -22.97 -0.69 12.81
CA ILE A 247 -22.50 -0.32 11.47
C ILE A 247 -21.02 -0.65 11.34
N TYR A 248 -20.62 -1.25 10.20
CA TYR A 248 -19.22 -1.48 9.90
C TYR A 248 -18.43 -0.17 9.96
N ARG A 249 -17.26 -0.21 10.57
CA ARG A 249 -16.30 0.88 10.63
C ARG A 249 -14.91 0.37 10.35
N HIS A 250 -14.28 0.91 9.35
CA HIS A 250 -12.91 0.51 8.97
C HIS A 250 -11.92 0.65 10.15
N LYS A 251 -12.07 1.69 10.95
CA LYS A 251 -11.24 1.89 12.15
C LYS A 251 -11.37 0.77 13.20
N ASP A 252 -12.52 0.14 13.32
CA ASP A 252 -12.72 -0.96 14.26
C ASP A 252 -12.11 -2.25 13.74
N GLU A 253 -12.10 -2.46 12.41
CA GLU A 253 -11.33 -3.51 11.74
C GLU A 253 -9.83 -3.32 11.98
N GLU A 254 -9.26 -2.14 11.67
CA GLU A 254 -7.84 -1.82 11.89
C GLU A 254 -7.41 -1.97 13.35
N ARG A 255 -8.24 -1.50 14.28
CA ARG A 255 -7.98 -1.63 15.72
C ARG A 255 -8.01 -3.07 16.18
N THR A 256 -8.94 -3.88 15.66
CA THR A 256 -9.01 -5.31 15.96
C THR A 256 -7.79 -6.02 15.39
N LEU A 257 -7.42 -5.74 14.14
CA LEU A 257 -6.23 -6.27 13.50
C LEU A 257 -4.97 -5.95 14.32
N SER A 258 -4.75 -4.67 14.63
CA SER A 258 -3.60 -4.23 15.41
C SER A 258 -3.58 -4.84 16.81
N ALA A 259 -4.74 -4.92 17.47
CA ALA A 259 -4.84 -5.49 18.82
C ALA A 259 -4.55 -6.99 18.86
N LEU A 260 -4.95 -7.76 17.84
CA LEU A 260 -4.67 -9.18 17.72
C LEU A 260 -3.22 -9.45 17.30
N THR A 261 -2.68 -8.69 16.36
CA THR A 261 -1.28 -8.79 15.91
C THR A 261 -0.31 -8.47 17.04
N ASN A 262 -0.60 -7.44 17.83
CA ASN A 262 0.23 -7.01 18.95
C ASN A 262 0.28 -8.01 20.12
N LEU A 263 -0.58 -9.03 20.13
CA LEU A 263 -0.47 -10.13 21.09
C LEU A 263 0.82 -10.96 20.87
N GLY A 264 1.42 -10.90 19.66
CA GLY A 264 2.61 -11.69 19.34
C GLY A 264 2.40 -13.21 19.41
N ALA A 265 1.15 -13.64 19.42
CA ALA A 265 0.75 -15.05 19.46
C ALA A 265 0.41 -15.59 18.06
N PHE A 266 0.23 -14.69 17.09
CA PHE A 266 -0.21 -15.00 15.74
C PHE A 266 0.77 -14.47 14.70
N SER A 267 1.12 -15.31 13.74
CA SER A 267 1.95 -14.94 12.58
C SER A 267 1.15 -14.20 11.51
N SER A 268 -0.14 -14.52 11.37
CA SER A 268 -1.07 -13.75 10.52
C SER A 268 -2.46 -13.67 11.14
N VAL A 269 -3.12 -12.56 10.86
CA VAL A 269 -4.52 -12.30 11.23
C VAL A 269 -5.21 -11.83 9.96
N GLU A 270 -6.18 -12.58 9.47
CA GLU A 270 -6.85 -12.32 8.20
C GLU A 270 -8.36 -12.18 8.43
N PHE A 271 -8.96 -11.16 7.80
CA PHE A 271 -10.39 -10.90 7.88
C PHE A 271 -11.09 -11.33 6.60
N TYR A 272 -12.16 -12.07 6.73
CA TYR A 272 -13.06 -12.44 5.66
C TYR A 272 -14.45 -11.95 5.99
N PHE A 273 -15.01 -11.14 5.10
CA PHE A 273 -16.36 -10.62 5.21
C PHE A 273 -17.23 -11.28 4.15
N ALA A 274 -18.27 -11.94 4.60
CA ALA A 274 -19.24 -12.58 3.73
C ALA A 274 -20.59 -11.87 3.85
N LYS A 275 -21.23 -11.63 2.72
CA LYS A 275 -22.61 -11.12 2.69
C LYS A 275 -23.52 -12.18 3.29
N ARG A 276 -24.34 -11.80 4.27
CA ARG A 276 -25.45 -12.61 4.68
C ARG A 276 -26.57 -12.45 3.65
N GLU A 277 -26.94 -13.51 2.97
CA GLU A 277 -28.12 -13.50 2.12
C GLU A 277 -29.36 -13.27 3.01
N GLU A 278 -29.91 -12.07 2.95
CA GLU A 278 -31.22 -11.81 3.51
C GLU A 278 -32.21 -12.54 2.58
N ALA A 279 -33.06 -13.41 3.15
CA ALA A 279 -34.14 -14.06 2.40
C ALA A 279 -34.85 -12.97 1.59
N ALA A 280 -34.90 -13.18 0.28
CA ALA A 280 -35.36 -12.22 -0.69
C ALA A 280 -36.69 -11.57 -0.26
N THR A 281 -36.60 -10.40 0.32
CA THR A 281 -37.74 -9.49 0.42
C THR A 281 -37.83 -8.86 -0.96
N SER A 282 -38.90 -9.21 -1.65
CA SER A 282 -39.43 -8.76 -2.96
C SER A 282 -38.54 -7.85 -3.82
N PRO A 283 -38.38 -8.12 -5.11
CA PRO A 283 -37.57 -7.32 -6.05
C PRO A 283 -38.12 -5.94 -6.35
N ASP A 284 -39.01 -5.39 -5.54
CA ASP A 284 -39.81 -4.20 -5.83
C ASP A 284 -39.38 -2.92 -5.12
N SER A 285 -38.24 -2.92 -4.43
CA SER A 285 -37.59 -1.65 -4.06
C SER A 285 -36.70 -1.20 -5.21
N LEU A 286 -37.34 -0.81 -6.28
CA LEU A 286 -36.77 -0.01 -7.36
C LEU A 286 -36.01 1.17 -6.75
N VAL A 287 -34.71 1.21 -6.99
CA VAL A 287 -33.88 2.40 -6.85
C VAL A 287 -34.58 3.50 -7.65
N THR A 288 -35.31 4.36 -6.98
CA THR A 288 -35.86 5.55 -7.62
C THR A 288 -34.68 6.46 -7.92
N VAL A 289 -34.19 6.38 -9.15
CA VAL A 289 -33.30 7.38 -9.72
C VAL A 289 -34.11 8.68 -9.78
N LEU A 290 -34.02 9.48 -8.76
CA LEU A 290 -34.56 10.83 -8.82
C LEU A 290 -33.71 11.61 -9.80
N ALA A 291 -34.25 11.73 -11.01
CA ALA A 291 -33.75 12.63 -12.01
C ALA A 291 -33.85 14.07 -11.51
N ALA A 292 -32.77 14.79 -11.76
CA ALA A 292 -32.74 16.21 -12.06
C ALA A 292 -32.96 17.21 -10.92
N ASP A 293 -31.86 17.78 -10.45
CA ASP A 293 -31.84 19.23 -10.34
C ASP A 293 -31.40 19.80 -11.68
N SER A 294 -32.38 20.42 -12.33
CA SER A 294 -32.24 21.12 -13.60
C SER A 294 -31.54 22.46 -13.42
N LEU A 295 -30.22 22.43 -13.39
CA LEU A 295 -29.39 23.61 -13.64
C LEU A 295 -28.14 23.14 -14.42
N GLY A 296 -28.26 23.19 -15.76
CA GLY A 296 -27.12 22.97 -16.66
C GLY A 296 -27.17 21.66 -17.45
N ASP A 297 -27.24 21.82 -18.65
CA ASP A 297 -27.32 21.09 -19.90
C ASP A 297 -26.55 19.76 -20.02
N ASN A 298 -26.67 18.86 -19.04
CA ASN A 298 -26.35 17.43 -19.20
C ASN A 298 -27.01 16.58 -18.12
N PRO A 299 -27.93 15.67 -18.49
CA PRO A 299 -28.59 14.79 -17.54
C PRO A 299 -27.69 13.63 -17.16
N HIS A 300 -26.83 13.80 -16.18
CA HIS A 300 -26.22 12.67 -15.49
C HIS A 300 -27.09 12.28 -14.30
N PRO A 301 -27.43 11.00 -14.12
CA PRO A 301 -28.29 10.56 -13.03
C PRO A 301 -27.62 10.90 -11.70
N ALA A 302 -28.32 11.70 -10.88
CA ALA A 302 -27.93 11.93 -9.51
C ALA A 302 -28.16 10.64 -8.71
N PHE A 303 -27.10 9.93 -8.36
CA PHE A 303 -27.19 8.79 -7.46
C PHE A 303 -27.34 9.33 -6.03
N THR A 304 -28.53 9.19 -5.48
CA THR A 304 -28.72 9.33 -4.05
C THR A 304 -28.39 7.99 -3.43
N MET A 305 -27.33 7.90 -2.63
CA MET A 305 -27.05 6.71 -1.82
C MET A 305 -28.16 6.61 -0.77
N GLN A 306 -29.13 5.73 -0.97
CA GLN A 306 -30.24 5.56 -0.04
C GLN A 306 -29.85 4.64 1.12
N PRO A 307 -30.11 5.08 2.39
CA PRO A 307 -29.81 4.28 3.58
C PRO A 307 -30.82 3.17 3.87
N ASP A 308 -31.87 2.99 3.06
CA ASP A 308 -33.04 2.19 3.45
C ASP A 308 -32.84 0.68 3.40
N THR A 309 -31.72 0.19 2.84
CA THR A 309 -31.40 -1.24 2.85
C THR A 309 -29.98 -1.48 3.32
N MET A 310 -29.78 -1.50 4.65
CA MET A 310 -28.50 -1.92 5.22
C MET A 310 -28.28 -3.43 4.98
N GLY A 311 -27.16 -3.77 4.35
CA GLY A 311 -26.74 -5.16 4.24
C GLY A 311 -26.05 -5.66 5.52
N THR A 312 -25.98 -6.99 5.67
CA THR A 312 -25.31 -7.62 6.81
C THR A 312 -24.04 -8.34 6.35
N LEU A 313 -22.93 -8.11 7.06
CA LEU A 313 -21.63 -8.76 6.82
C LEU A 313 -21.31 -9.71 7.98
N ASP A 314 -21.26 -10.99 7.70
CA ASP A 314 -20.68 -11.97 8.64
C ASP A 314 -19.15 -11.91 8.54
N VAL A 315 -18.50 -11.85 9.70
CA VAL A 315 -17.05 -11.64 9.81
C VAL A 315 -16.39 -12.93 10.30
N THR A 316 -15.44 -13.43 9.53
CA THR A 316 -14.56 -14.53 9.95
C THR A 316 -13.15 -14.03 10.08
N ILE A 317 -12.56 -14.16 11.25
CA ILE A 317 -11.17 -13.79 11.55
C ILE A 317 -10.37 -15.07 11.64
N LEU A 318 -9.45 -15.27 10.69
CA LEU A 318 -8.52 -16.39 10.71
C LEU A 318 -7.29 -16.00 11.51
N LEU A 319 -6.97 -16.80 12.51
CA LEU A 319 -5.82 -16.60 13.39
C LEU A 319 -4.82 -17.72 13.17
N ARG A 320 -3.66 -17.42 12.60
CA ARG A 320 -2.58 -18.39 12.39
C ARG A 320 -1.58 -18.32 13.54
N PRO A 321 -1.37 -19.38 14.30
CA PRO A 321 -0.40 -19.39 15.40
C PRO A 321 1.02 -19.11 14.96
N ASP A 322 1.75 -18.32 15.74
CA ASP A 322 3.17 -18.12 15.55
C ASP A 322 3.99 -19.13 16.34
N LYS A 323 5.29 -19.21 16.03
CA LYS A 323 6.26 -19.98 16.81
C LYS A 323 6.48 -19.27 18.15
N PRO A 324 6.33 -20.01 19.28
CA PRO A 324 6.44 -19.38 20.59
C PRO A 324 7.85 -18.92 20.95
N TRP A 325 8.87 -19.46 20.28
CA TRP A 325 10.26 -19.17 20.53
C TRP A 325 10.93 -18.56 19.31
N SER A 326 11.68 -17.49 19.52
CA SER A 326 12.62 -16.95 18.55
C SER A 326 13.98 -16.75 19.19
N THR A 327 15.03 -17.04 18.42
CA THR A 327 16.42 -16.92 18.83
C THR A 327 17.16 -16.08 17.82
N TYR A 328 17.92 -15.11 18.28
CA TYR A 328 18.77 -14.27 17.44
C TYR A 328 20.22 -14.38 17.95
N LEU A 329 21.14 -14.59 17.01
CA LEU A 329 22.59 -14.56 17.24
C LEU A 329 23.18 -13.49 16.32
N GLY A 330 23.93 -12.57 16.88
CA GLY A 330 24.55 -11.48 16.14
C GLY A 330 26.03 -11.38 16.46
N ALA A 331 26.83 -11.11 15.45
CA ALA A 331 28.22 -10.70 15.59
C ALA A 331 28.40 -9.35 14.90
N ALA A 332 29.05 -8.43 15.54
CA ALA A 332 29.32 -7.11 15.01
C ALA A 332 30.76 -6.70 15.30
N PHE A 333 31.34 -5.92 14.41
CA PHE A 333 32.61 -5.27 14.65
C PHE A 333 32.36 -3.77 14.79
N MET A 334 32.64 -3.22 15.94
CA MET A 334 32.28 -1.86 16.26
C MET A 334 33.53 -0.95 16.31
N ARG A 335 33.34 0.27 15.82
CA ARG A 335 34.32 1.35 15.95
C ARG A 335 33.66 2.54 16.62
N LYS A 336 34.20 2.98 17.74
CA LYS A 336 33.76 4.19 18.44
C LYS A 336 34.55 5.41 17.99
N SER A 337 33.96 6.56 18.05
CA SER A 337 34.61 7.86 17.77
C SER A 337 35.80 8.15 18.70
N THR A 338 35.84 7.48 19.83
CA THR A 338 36.92 7.57 20.84
C THR A 338 38.13 6.67 20.56
N SER A 339 38.31 6.25 19.30
CA SER A 339 39.40 5.38 18.85
C SER A 339 39.42 3.97 19.45
N TYR A 340 38.30 3.50 19.98
CA TYR A 340 38.14 2.11 20.39
C TYR A 340 37.52 1.29 19.23
N ILE A 341 38.04 0.09 19.05
CA ILE A 341 37.62 -0.83 18.01
C ILE A 341 37.60 -2.23 18.59
N GLY A 342 36.61 -3.04 18.19
CA GLY A 342 36.57 -4.43 18.66
C GLY A 342 35.35 -5.21 18.21
N PRO A 343 35.41 -6.54 18.31
CA PRO A 343 34.30 -7.42 18.06
C PRO A 343 33.29 -7.39 19.22
N GLY A 344 32.02 -7.56 18.86
CA GLY A 344 30.93 -7.78 19.79
C GLY A 344 30.09 -8.96 19.34
N VAL A 345 29.59 -9.71 20.31
CA VAL A 345 28.64 -10.80 20.07
C VAL A 345 27.39 -10.57 20.89
N SER A 346 26.25 -10.87 20.33
CA SER A 346 24.96 -10.79 21.00
C SER A 346 24.17 -12.08 20.79
N ALA A 347 23.49 -12.51 21.83
CA ALA A 347 22.53 -13.60 21.76
C ALA A 347 21.22 -13.13 22.42
N SER A 348 20.11 -13.37 21.75
CA SER A 348 18.79 -13.03 22.26
C SER A 348 17.88 -14.24 22.10
N ILE A 349 17.13 -14.53 23.15
CA ILE A 349 16.06 -15.51 23.14
C ILE A 349 14.76 -14.82 23.56
N GLU A 350 13.72 -15.02 22.79
CA GLU A 350 12.42 -14.44 23.04
C GLU A 350 11.37 -15.54 23.09
N ARG A 351 10.48 -15.45 24.06
CA ARG A 351 9.27 -16.26 24.14
C ARG A 351 8.04 -15.38 24.14
N SER A 352 7.21 -15.52 23.12
CA SER A 352 5.95 -14.81 22.97
C SER A 352 4.81 -15.60 23.64
N ASN A 353 3.82 -14.86 24.14
CA ASN A 353 2.58 -15.39 24.70
C ASN A 353 2.82 -16.42 25.85
N LEU A 354 3.64 -16.05 26.81
CA LEU A 354 4.14 -16.94 27.87
C LEU A 354 2.99 -17.55 28.74
N PHE A 355 2.01 -16.73 29.09
CA PHE A 355 0.86 -17.11 29.94
C PHE A 355 -0.49 -17.03 29.22
N GLY A 356 -0.50 -16.85 27.89
CA GLY A 356 -1.73 -16.77 27.10
C GLY A 356 -2.41 -15.40 27.12
N GLY A 357 -1.74 -14.34 27.56
CA GLY A 357 -2.22 -12.96 27.54
C GLY A 357 -1.51 -12.05 26.56
N GLY A 358 -0.58 -12.60 25.75
CA GLY A 358 0.26 -11.85 24.83
C GLY A 358 1.53 -11.31 25.48
N GLU A 359 1.95 -11.88 26.62
CA GLU A 359 3.17 -11.50 27.31
C GLU A 359 4.40 -11.92 26.49
N ARG A 360 5.44 -11.08 26.51
CA ARG A 360 6.70 -11.34 25.82
C ARG A 360 7.82 -11.35 26.86
N LEU A 361 8.56 -12.45 26.91
CA LEU A 361 9.77 -12.56 27.69
C LEU A 361 10.97 -12.56 26.77
N THR A 362 11.87 -11.60 26.94
CA THR A 362 13.10 -11.50 26.15
C THR A 362 14.31 -11.52 27.09
N ALA A 363 15.26 -12.39 26.80
CA ALA A 363 16.55 -12.42 27.47
C ALA A 363 17.64 -12.10 26.44
N ASN A 364 18.47 -11.09 26.71
CA ASN A 364 19.55 -10.65 25.85
C ASN A 364 20.87 -10.77 26.60
N VAL A 365 21.85 -11.35 25.92
CA VAL A 365 23.25 -11.41 26.39
C VAL A 365 24.10 -10.72 25.34
N TYR A 366 24.93 -9.81 25.79
CA TYR A 366 25.86 -9.07 24.96
C TYR A 366 27.25 -9.11 25.58
N GLY A 367 28.27 -9.39 24.73
CA GLY A 367 29.67 -9.32 25.12
C GLY A 367 30.49 -8.61 24.05
N SER A 368 31.37 -7.72 24.44
CA SER A 368 32.29 -7.05 23.52
C SER A 368 33.70 -7.00 24.11
N TYR A 369 34.66 -7.08 23.20
CA TYR A 369 36.05 -6.82 23.54
C TYR A 369 36.54 -5.66 22.68
N GLU A 370 37.02 -4.61 23.34
CA GLU A 370 37.42 -3.38 22.67
C GLU A 370 38.87 -3.03 23.02
N TRP A 371 39.65 -2.62 22.04
CA TRP A 371 41.00 -2.08 22.24
C TRP A 371 41.16 -0.69 21.63
N GLN A 372 42.02 0.10 22.19
CA GLN A 372 42.31 1.44 21.69
C GLN A 372 43.28 1.39 20.52
N THR A 373 42.97 2.01 19.41
CA THR A 373 43.79 2.02 18.18
C THR A 373 44.61 3.30 18.01
N GLY A 374 44.44 4.31 18.84
CA GLY A 374 45.17 5.58 18.79
C GLY A 374 46.22 5.71 19.88
N ARG A 375 47.45 6.10 19.52
CA ARG A 375 48.40 6.66 20.49
C ARG A 375 47.82 8.00 20.98
N SER A 376 47.59 8.14 22.26
CA SER A 376 47.41 9.47 22.84
C SER A 376 48.64 10.32 22.48
N PRO A 377 48.48 11.54 21.96
CA PRO A 377 49.61 12.45 21.95
C PRO A 377 50.02 12.65 23.40
N VAL A 378 51.21 12.20 23.74
CA VAL A 378 51.86 12.53 25.01
C VAL A 378 52.04 14.02 24.96
N ALA A 379 51.44 14.73 25.93
CA ALA A 379 51.64 16.17 26.14
C ALA A 379 53.05 16.48 26.52
#